data_b51026ecc18c0b2961b565fa46ece347
#
_entry.id   b51026ecc18c0b2961b565fa46ece347
#
_cell.length_a   1.000
_cell.length_b   1.000
_cell.length_c   1.000
_cell.angle_alpha   90.00
_cell.angle_beta   90.00
_cell.angle_gamma   90.00
#
_symmetry.space_group_name_H-M   'P 1'
#
loop_
_entity.id
_entity.type
_entity.pdbx_description
1 polymer ?
#
loop_
_entity_poly.entity_id
_entity_poly.type
_entity_poly.pdbx_seq_one_letter_code
_entity_poly.pdbx_strand_id
1 'polypeptide(L)'
;MNQPKVSVLISFYNLAPYADKTMETVLAQKTNFPVEVLCADDGSDDGTIEKLRVWEEKYPDTVRVFVMDRIPGAKYEANERIKRMNAIRGRLFYEAKGEYVSYLDGDDFYTDDHKLQKQVDVLDADVEHKYIGCGHNGCYYWESTGKTVPIERPIRECSLTAEEYWSFLYIHTNALLLRNIGLQGIDPYKSGIPIIDNPLTFQFLPYGDIYYLPDCMFNYRQIEGSTYHRRSPYQNDILTALILYEQRWITRKFDAAGLVRFLREYEDLYKARKDPRLTQDAQTYMENLHTYHADRLRRIVNYNNESALSRLWCEVENPVWFFITKVCRHFIWKPKVRALLEEARIKTEKGEC
;
A
#
# COMPACT_ATOMS: atom_id res chain seq x y z
N MET A 1 1.37 8.89 31.55
CA MET A 1 0.76 9.26 30.24
C MET A 1 -0.38 8.29 29.99
N ASN A 2 -1.55 8.76 29.54
CA ASN A 2 -2.63 7.87 29.12
C ASN A 2 -2.16 7.14 27.86
N GLN A 3 -2.49 5.87 27.74
CA GLN A 3 -2.18 5.07 26.55
C GLN A 3 -2.77 5.76 25.31
N PRO A 4 -2.03 5.94 24.23
CA PRO A 4 -2.57 6.56 23.02
C PRO A 4 -3.66 5.67 22.41
N LYS A 5 -4.69 6.31 21.89
CA LYS A 5 -5.76 5.62 21.14
C LYS A 5 -5.30 5.35 19.69
N VAL A 6 -4.60 6.32 19.11
CA VAL A 6 -4.10 6.25 17.74
C VAL A 6 -2.58 6.48 17.71
N SER A 7 -1.85 5.64 16.99
CA SER A 7 -0.47 5.88 16.57
C SER A 7 -0.46 6.31 15.12
N VAL A 8 0.00 7.54 14.84
CA VAL A 8 0.26 8.00 13.46
C VAL A 8 1.71 7.67 13.11
N LEU A 9 1.91 6.88 12.07
CA LEU A 9 3.19 6.33 11.63
C LEU A 9 3.65 7.06 10.37
N ILE A 10 4.75 7.80 10.43
CA ILE A 10 5.21 8.63 9.31
C ILE A 10 6.64 8.25 8.92
N SER A 11 6.87 7.94 7.64
CA SER A 11 8.20 7.64 7.12
C SER A 11 8.76 8.81 6.30
N PHE A 12 10.05 9.11 6.51
CA PHE A 12 10.76 10.19 5.84
C PHE A 12 12.06 9.70 5.18
N TYR A 13 12.41 10.30 4.05
CA TYR A 13 13.72 10.22 3.44
C TYR A 13 13.91 11.38 2.45
N ASN A 14 14.77 12.34 2.79
CA ASN A 14 15.06 13.55 2.00
C ASN A 14 13.77 14.31 1.62
N LEU A 15 13.01 14.69 2.66
CA LEU A 15 11.71 15.36 2.55
C LEU A 15 11.66 16.69 3.32
N ALA A 16 12.81 17.36 3.53
CA ALA A 16 12.88 18.63 4.27
C ALA A 16 11.90 19.71 3.75
N PRO A 17 11.61 19.84 2.45
CA PRO A 17 10.64 20.81 1.96
C PRO A 17 9.19 20.53 2.42
N TYR A 18 8.86 19.27 2.75
CA TYR A 18 7.49 18.82 2.99
C TYR A 18 7.20 18.49 4.46
N ALA A 19 8.23 18.14 5.24
CA ALA A 19 8.14 17.62 6.59
C ALA A 19 7.31 18.51 7.53
N ASP A 20 7.50 19.84 7.49
CA ASP A 20 6.77 20.75 8.36
C ASP A 20 5.26 20.71 8.07
N LYS A 21 4.85 20.72 6.80
CA LYS A 21 3.43 20.68 6.42
C LYS A 21 2.78 19.36 6.85
N THR A 22 3.48 18.25 6.68
CA THR A 22 3.03 16.93 7.16
C THR A 22 2.79 16.95 8.66
N MET A 23 3.79 17.38 9.44
CA MET A 23 3.73 17.44 10.90
C MET A 23 2.64 18.39 11.41
N GLU A 24 2.53 19.59 10.81
CA GLU A 24 1.49 20.57 11.15
C GLU A 24 0.08 19.98 11.04
N THR A 25 -0.22 19.30 9.94
CA THR A 25 -1.58 18.78 9.71
C THR A 25 -1.92 17.56 10.56
N VAL A 26 -0.91 16.75 10.92
CA VAL A 26 -1.09 15.63 11.85
C VAL A 26 -1.28 16.14 13.29
N LEU A 27 -0.49 17.11 13.72
CA LEU A 27 -0.58 17.68 15.07
C LEU A 27 -1.80 18.61 15.24
N ALA A 28 -2.39 19.09 14.14
CA ALA A 28 -3.63 19.88 14.15
C ALA A 28 -4.90 19.02 14.27
N GLN A 29 -4.78 17.68 14.32
CA GLN A 29 -5.94 16.81 14.45
C GLN A 29 -6.69 17.06 15.77
N LYS A 30 -7.99 17.25 15.66
CA LYS A 30 -8.91 17.48 16.78
C LYS A 30 -9.54 16.16 17.19
N THR A 31 -9.12 15.61 18.31
CA THR A 31 -9.59 14.33 18.83
C THR A 31 -9.96 14.44 20.31
N ASN A 32 -10.91 13.62 20.75
CA ASN A 32 -11.26 13.48 22.16
C ASN A 32 -10.47 12.37 22.87
N PHE A 33 -9.42 11.86 22.22
CA PHE A 33 -8.54 10.82 22.69
C PHE A 33 -7.07 11.20 22.44
N PRO A 34 -6.12 10.60 23.18
CA PRO A 34 -4.70 10.86 22.96
C PRO A 34 -4.17 10.19 21.67
N VAL A 35 -3.31 10.92 20.98
CA VAL A 35 -2.61 10.51 19.75
C VAL A 35 -1.11 10.55 19.99
N GLU A 36 -0.36 9.54 19.54
CA GLU A 36 1.08 9.60 19.39
C GLU A 36 1.47 9.69 17.91
N VAL A 37 2.58 10.37 17.64
CA VAL A 37 3.14 10.54 16.28
C VAL A 37 4.53 9.95 16.27
N LEU A 38 4.72 8.90 15.48
CA LEU A 38 5.98 8.19 15.34
C LEU A 38 6.57 8.49 13.97
N CYS A 39 7.70 9.18 13.95
CA CYS A 39 8.42 9.53 12.74
C CYS A 39 9.64 8.63 12.59
N ALA A 40 9.84 8.00 11.44
CA ALA A 40 11.05 7.27 11.15
C ALA A 40 11.72 7.83 9.89
N ASP A 41 12.99 8.19 10.02
CA ASP A 41 13.80 8.76 8.94
C ASP A 41 14.86 7.76 8.47
N ASP A 42 15.01 7.59 7.14
CA ASP A 42 15.96 6.66 6.51
C ASP A 42 17.39 7.26 6.39
N GLY A 43 17.79 8.09 7.34
CA GLY A 43 19.11 8.73 7.33
C GLY A 43 19.20 9.81 6.26
N SER A 44 18.29 10.77 6.30
CA SER A 44 18.28 11.95 5.42
C SER A 44 19.50 12.83 5.62
N ASP A 45 19.91 13.51 4.56
CA ASP A 45 21.04 14.45 4.54
C ASP A 45 20.67 15.85 3.98
N ASP A 46 19.35 16.13 3.88
CA ASP A 46 18.79 17.37 3.33
C ASP A 46 18.22 18.35 4.37
N GLY A 47 18.36 18.05 5.68
CA GLY A 47 17.78 18.82 6.77
C GLY A 47 16.43 18.28 7.29
N THR A 48 15.96 17.15 6.79
CA THR A 48 14.71 16.50 7.27
C THR A 48 14.83 16.15 8.75
N ILE A 49 15.93 15.53 9.16
CA ILE A 49 16.15 15.06 10.54
C ILE A 49 16.10 16.23 11.52
N GLU A 50 16.76 17.34 11.20
CA GLU A 50 16.80 18.55 12.03
C GLU A 50 15.39 19.11 12.25
N LYS A 51 14.58 19.16 11.19
CA LYS A 51 13.18 19.59 11.29
C LYS A 51 12.36 18.65 12.18
N LEU A 52 12.50 17.34 12.02
CA LEU A 52 11.78 16.36 12.83
C LEU A 52 12.18 16.48 14.31
N ARG A 53 13.45 16.71 14.63
CA ARG A 53 13.91 16.93 16.00
C ARG A 53 13.31 18.18 16.63
N VAL A 54 13.15 19.28 15.86
CA VAL A 54 12.44 20.48 16.34
C VAL A 54 10.99 20.16 16.72
N TRP A 55 10.30 19.32 15.92
CA TRP A 55 8.95 18.88 16.26
C TRP A 55 8.91 17.96 17.48
N GLU A 56 9.86 17.06 17.66
CA GLU A 56 9.99 16.21 18.84
C GLU A 56 10.25 17.05 20.11
N GLU A 57 11.14 18.04 20.06
CA GLU A 57 11.40 18.96 21.16
C GLU A 57 10.17 19.80 21.54
N LYS A 58 9.41 20.24 20.54
CA LYS A 58 8.20 21.03 20.74
C LYS A 58 7.03 20.22 21.31
N TYR A 59 6.95 18.92 21.00
CA TYR A 59 5.88 18.01 21.43
C TYR A 59 6.42 16.71 22.02
N PRO A 60 7.22 16.77 23.12
CA PRO A 60 7.97 15.61 23.62
C PRO A 60 7.11 14.45 24.14
N ASP A 61 5.87 14.75 24.54
CA ASP A 61 4.92 13.73 25.01
C ASP A 61 4.12 13.07 23.86
N THR A 62 4.20 13.63 22.65
CA THR A 62 3.38 13.21 21.50
C THR A 62 4.23 12.69 20.34
N VAL A 63 5.35 13.34 20.03
CA VAL A 63 6.20 13.03 18.88
C VAL A 63 7.44 12.26 19.32
N ARG A 64 7.74 11.17 18.60
CA ARG A 64 9.00 10.43 18.75
C ARG A 64 9.64 10.24 17.38
N VAL A 65 10.95 10.50 17.28
CA VAL A 65 11.71 10.42 16.05
C VAL A 65 12.75 9.31 16.12
N PHE A 66 12.73 8.40 15.14
CA PHE A 66 13.68 7.32 14.97
C PHE A 66 14.49 7.56 13.69
N VAL A 67 15.79 7.61 13.81
CA VAL A 67 16.70 7.78 12.66
C VAL A 67 17.46 6.49 12.44
N MET A 68 17.45 6.01 11.17
CA MET A 68 18.22 4.84 10.79
C MET A 68 19.60 5.26 10.26
N ASP A 69 20.62 4.53 10.68
CA ASP A 69 21.97 4.76 10.18
C ASP A 69 22.04 4.53 8.66
N ARG A 70 22.67 5.47 7.97
CA ARG A 70 22.93 5.42 6.55
C ARG A 70 24.38 5.79 6.27
N ILE A 71 25.02 5.09 5.36
CA ILE A 71 26.36 5.46 4.93
C ILE A 71 26.25 6.69 4.03
N PRO A 72 26.84 7.84 4.42
CA PRO A 72 26.77 9.07 3.61
C PRO A 72 27.25 8.84 2.17
N GLY A 73 26.48 9.31 1.19
CA GLY A 73 26.79 9.18 -0.22
C GLY A 73 26.64 7.78 -0.82
N ALA A 74 26.27 6.77 -0.04
CA ALA A 74 26.04 5.42 -0.57
C ALA A 74 24.81 5.39 -1.49
N LYS A 75 25.01 4.79 -2.67
CA LYS A 75 23.91 4.47 -3.58
C LYS A 75 23.44 3.04 -3.29
N TYR A 76 22.27 2.94 -2.71
CA TYR A 76 21.67 1.66 -2.43
C TYR A 76 20.97 1.10 -3.67
N GLU A 77 21.20 -0.16 -3.96
CA GLU A 77 20.47 -0.92 -4.96
C GLU A 77 18.99 -1.04 -4.58
N ALA A 78 18.15 -1.34 -5.55
CA ALA A 78 16.69 -1.33 -5.36
C ALA A 78 16.23 -2.28 -4.24
N ASN A 79 16.82 -3.48 -4.15
CA ASN A 79 16.52 -4.46 -3.09
C ASN A 79 16.92 -3.95 -1.69
N GLU A 80 18.05 -3.27 -1.57
CA GLU A 80 18.46 -2.67 -0.30
C GLU A 80 17.54 -1.52 0.10
N ARG A 81 17.07 -0.71 -0.86
CA ARG A 81 16.08 0.33 -0.61
C ARG A 81 14.77 -0.26 -0.08
N ILE A 82 14.30 -1.37 -0.65
CA ILE A 82 13.11 -2.08 -0.17
C ILE A 82 13.33 -2.61 1.24
N LYS A 83 14.48 -3.25 1.53
CA LYS A 83 14.83 -3.73 2.87
C LYS A 83 14.85 -2.59 3.89
N ARG A 84 15.42 -1.45 3.54
CA ARG A 84 15.45 -0.26 4.40
C ARG A 84 14.05 0.29 4.65
N MET A 85 13.23 0.42 3.62
CA MET A 85 11.84 0.84 3.73
C MET A 85 11.03 -0.08 4.64
N ASN A 86 11.20 -1.40 4.51
CA ASN A 86 10.56 -2.38 5.40
C ASN A 86 11.06 -2.25 6.84
N ALA A 87 12.35 -2.01 7.04
CA ALA A 87 12.93 -1.83 8.37
C ALA A 87 12.35 -0.58 9.07
N ILE A 88 12.23 0.55 8.35
CA ILE A 88 11.62 1.78 8.85
C ILE A 88 10.17 1.55 9.25
N ARG A 89 9.38 1.00 8.35
CA ARG A 89 7.95 0.75 8.60
C ARG A 89 7.77 -0.29 9.70
N GLY A 90 8.58 -1.36 9.69
CA GLY A 90 8.60 -2.34 10.78
C GLY A 90 8.93 -1.71 12.13
N ARG A 91 9.88 -0.77 12.20
CA ARG A 91 10.19 -0.04 13.41
C ARG A 91 9.00 0.78 13.91
N LEU A 92 8.32 1.50 13.02
CA LEU A 92 7.13 2.28 13.37
C LEU A 92 6.01 1.41 13.95
N PHE A 93 5.71 0.27 13.31
CA PHE A 93 4.71 -0.67 13.82
C PHE A 93 5.11 -1.29 15.16
N TYR A 94 6.40 -1.59 15.35
CA TYR A 94 6.92 -2.12 16.61
C TYR A 94 6.76 -1.13 17.77
N GLU A 95 6.96 0.15 17.51
CA GLU A 95 6.89 1.22 18.52
C GLU A 95 5.46 1.69 18.79
N ALA A 96 4.51 1.38 17.90
CA ALA A 96 3.12 1.81 17.99
C ALA A 96 2.41 1.21 19.19
N LYS A 97 1.85 2.07 20.06
CA LYS A 97 1.13 1.71 21.27
C LYS A 97 -0.38 1.94 21.18
N GLY A 98 -0.81 2.64 20.10
CA GLY A 98 -2.21 2.92 19.87
C GLY A 98 -3.03 1.66 19.62
N GLU A 99 -4.30 1.71 20.00
CA GLU A 99 -5.29 0.70 19.62
C GLU A 99 -5.50 0.67 18.11
N TYR A 100 -5.33 1.82 17.46
CA TYR A 100 -5.37 2.01 16.01
C TYR A 100 -4.05 2.54 15.50
N VAL A 101 -3.75 2.22 14.23
CA VAL A 101 -2.58 2.74 13.50
C VAL A 101 -3.03 3.43 12.22
N SER A 102 -2.50 4.63 11.96
CA SER A 102 -2.68 5.37 10.71
C SER A 102 -1.32 5.63 10.09
N TYR A 103 -1.12 5.18 8.86
CA TYR A 103 0.13 5.44 8.15
C TYR A 103 0.02 6.72 7.31
N LEU A 104 1.12 7.46 7.18
CA LEU A 104 1.23 8.62 6.30
C LEU A 104 2.64 8.70 5.72
N ASP A 105 2.77 8.99 4.44
CA ASP A 105 4.05 9.29 3.83
C ASP A 105 4.47 10.73 4.17
N GLY A 106 5.77 10.95 4.40
CA GLY A 106 6.29 12.21 4.92
C GLY A 106 6.25 13.40 3.94
N ASP A 107 5.86 13.16 2.70
CA ASP A 107 5.58 14.18 1.66
C ASP A 107 4.09 14.49 1.50
N ASP A 108 3.20 13.75 2.18
CA ASP A 108 1.76 13.94 2.13
C ASP A 108 1.23 14.68 3.36
N PHE A 109 -0.03 15.08 3.33
CA PHE A 109 -0.62 15.82 4.43
C PHE A 109 -2.14 15.65 4.54
N TYR A 110 -2.67 15.76 5.77
CA TYR A 110 -4.11 15.73 6.02
C TYR A 110 -4.78 17.05 5.63
N THR A 111 -6.00 16.95 5.16
CA THR A 111 -6.81 18.11 4.73
C THR A 111 -8.06 18.32 5.59
N ASP A 112 -8.37 17.37 6.46
CA ASP A 112 -9.47 17.43 7.43
C ASP A 112 -8.90 17.28 8.86
N ASP A 113 -9.13 18.27 9.70
CA ASP A 113 -8.65 18.27 11.09
C ASP A 113 -9.42 17.34 12.03
N HIS A 114 -10.49 16.71 11.55
CA HIS A 114 -11.27 15.67 12.24
C HIS A 114 -11.12 14.26 11.62
N LYS A 115 -10.17 14.07 10.69
CA LYS A 115 -9.97 12.79 10.02
C LYS A 115 -9.86 11.63 11.02
N LEU A 116 -8.97 11.73 11.99
CA LEU A 116 -8.74 10.67 12.97
C LEU A 116 -9.98 10.44 13.86
N GLN A 117 -10.68 11.51 14.25
CA GLN A 117 -11.89 11.42 15.05
C GLN A 117 -12.97 10.65 14.29
N LYS A 118 -13.27 11.06 13.05
CA LYS A 118 -14.28 10.40 12.20
C LYS A 118 -14.00 8.90 12.02
N GLN A 119 -12.76 8.53 11.77
CA GLN A 119 -12.39 7.13 11.57
C GLN A 119 -12.46 6.31 12.86
N VAL A 120 -12.05 6.89 13.99
CA VAL A 120 -12.16 6.23 15.31
C VAL A 120 -13.62 6.06 15.71
N ASP A 121 -14.47 7.07 15.49
CA ASP A 121 -15.91 6.98 15.81
C ASP A 121 -16.56 5.78 15.09
N VAL A 122 -16.20 5.52 13.84
CA VAL A 122 -16.66 4.35 13.08
C VAL A 122 -16.19 3.05 13.73
N LEU A 123 -14.89 2.95 14.05
CA LEU A 123 -14.32 1.71 14.57
C LEU A 123 -14.71 1.44 16.04
N ASP A 124 -14.92 2.48 16.83
CA ASP A 124 -15.41 2.34 18.21
C ASP A 124 -16.90 1.97 18.26
N ALA A 125 -17.70 2.40 17.27
CA ALA A 125 -19.09 1.98 17.14
C ALA A 125 -19.25 0.53 16.67
N ASP A 126 -18.22 -0.06 16.09
CA ASP A 126 -18.20 -1.46 15.63
C ASP A 126 -17.92 -2.45 16.78
N VAL A 127 -18.93 -2.64 17.63
CA VAL A 127 -18.85 -3.52 18.82
C VAL A 127 -18.59 -4.98 18.46
N GLU A 128 -19.03 -5.41 17.28
CA GLU A 128 -18.85 -6.79 16.80
C GLU A 128 -17.47 -7.03 16.18
N HIS A 129 -16.63 -5.99 16.08
CA HIS A 129 -15.31 -6.03 15.44
C HIS A 129 -15.35 -6.58 14.01
N LYS A 130 -16.39 -6.21 13.27
CA LYS A 130 -16.55 -6.57 11.86
C LYS A 130 -15.47 -5.90 11.00
N TYR A 131 -15.09 -4.65 11.36
CA TYR A 131 -14.14 -3.86 10.58
C TYR A 131 -12.74 -3.94 11.16
N ILE A 132 -11.79 -4.33 10.31
CA ILE A 132 -10.36 -4.23 10.63
C ILE A 132 -9.82 -2.82 10.45
N GLY A 133 -10.54 -1.99 9.71
CA GLY A 133 -10.14 -0.61 9.48
C GLY A 133 -11.22 0.25 8.89
N CYS A 134 -10.97 1.57 8.91
CA CYS A 134 -11.76 2.59 8.28
C CYS A 134 -10.90 3.36 7.27
N GLY A 135 -11.31 3.38 6.01
CA GLY A 135 -10.66 4.10 4.93
C GLY A 135 -11.48 5.31 4.46
N HIS A 136 -10.86 6.18 3.69
CA HIS A 136 -11.53 7.32 3.06
C HIS A 136 -10.92 7.65 1.70
N ASN A 137 -11.49 8.60 0.97
CA ASN A 137 -10.92 9.10 -0.26
C ASN A 137 -9.77 10.10 0.01
N GLY A 138 -8.93 10.30 -0.97
CA GLY A 138 -7.89 11.34 -0.99
C GLY A 138 -7.91 12.09 -2.31
N CYS A 139 -7.06 13.11 -2.40
CA CYS A 139 -6.87 13.84 -3.63
C CYS A 139 -5.40 13.80 -4.07
N TYR A 140 -5.15 13.63 -5.35
CA TYR A 140 -3.89 14.04 -5.97
C TYR A 140 -3.75 15.55 -5.81
N TYR A 141 -2.59 16.04 -5.41
CA TYR A 141 -2.29 17.44 -5.19
C TYR A 141 -1.04 17.87 -5.93
N TRP A 142 -1.16 18.89 -6.79
CA TRP A 142 -0.04 19.52 -7.50
C TRP A 142 0.31 20.85 -6.84
N GLU A 143 1.43 20.88 -6.14
CA GLU A 143 1.86 22.05 -5.37
C GLU A 143 2.11 23.28 -6.26
N SER A 144 2.63 23.08 -7.47
CA SER A 144 2.88 24.18 -8.43
C SER A 144 1.64 24.94 -8.88
N THR A 145 0.47 24.31 -8.80
CA THR A 145 -0.80 24.88 -9.28
C THR A 145 -1.87 24.97 -8.18
N GLY A 146 -1.66 24.32 -7.04
CA GLY A 146 -2.69 24.12 -6.02
C GLY A 146 -3.86 23.24 -6.46
N LYS A 147 -3.75 22.59 -7.63
CA LYS A 147 -4.81 21.74 -8.18
C LYS A 147 -4.97 20.48 -7.34
N THR A 148 -6.23 20.10 -7.10
CA THR A 148 -6.60 18.82 -6.49
C THR A 148 -7.52 18.02 -7.41
N VAL A 149 -7.37 16.69 -7.41
CA VAL A 149 -8.27 15.78 -8.12
C VAL A 149 -8.48 14.55 -7.22
N PRO A 150 -9.73 14.16 -6.93
CA PRO A 150 -9.99 12.95 -6.15
C PRO A 150 -9.30 11.73 -6.75
N ILE A 151 -8.71 10.88 -5.88
CA ILE A 151 -8.05 9.63 -6.29
C ILE A 151 -9.09 8.67 -6.84
N GLU A 152 -10.19 8.51 -6.11
CA GLU A 152 -11.31 7.68 -6.53
C GLU A 152 -12.54 8.54 -6.85
N ARG A 153 -13.40 8.01 -7.71
CA ARG A 153 -14.71 8.62 -7.95
C ARG A 153 -15.49 8.63 -6.63
N PRO A 154 -16.20 9.71 -6.31
CA PRO A 154 -17.02 9.76 -5.12
C PRO A 154 -18.01 8.59 -5.12
N ILE A 155 -17.93 7.74 -4.10
CA ILE A 155 -18.94 6.75 -3.78
C ILE A 155 -19.53 7.12 -2.42
N ARG A 156 -20.65 6.53 -2.06
CA ARG A 156 -21.22 6.72 -0.74
C ARG A 156 -20.43 5.94 0.31
N GLU A 157 -20.65 6.29 1.53
CA GLU A 157 -20.21 5.55 2.70
C GLU A 157 -20.67 4.09 2.63
N CYS A 158 -19.75 3.14 2.85
CA CYS A 158 -20.04 1.71 2.69
C CYS A 158 -19.11 0.79 3.45
N SER A 159 -19.58 -0.47 3.65
CA SER A 159 -18.77 -1.58 4.14
C SER A 159 -18.18 -2.33 2.95
N LEU A 160 -16.88 -2.55 2.94
CA LEU A 160 -16.15 -3.27 1.89
C LEU A 160 -15.57 -4.57 2.44
N THR A 161 -16.04 -5.69 1.95
CA THR A 161 -15.37 -6.97 2.15
C THR A 161 -13.98 -6.95 1.48
N ALA A 162 -13.10 -7.87 1.85
CA ALA A 162 -11.80 -8.01 1.19
C ALA A 162 -11.94 -8.17 -0.34
N GLU A 163 -12.97 -8.89 -0.79
CA GLU A 163 -13.27 -9.12 -2.21
C GLU A 163 -13.72 -7.83 -2.92
N GLU A 164 -14.56 -7.04 -2.27
CA GLU A 164 -15.03 -5.74 -2.77
C GLU A 164 -13.93 -4.70 -2.78
N TYR A 165 -13.11 -4.63 -1.74
CA TYR A 165 -11.92 -3.77 -1.69
C TYR A 165 -11.01 -3.98 -2.92
N TRP A 166 -10.81 -5.23 -3.34
CA TRP A 166 -10.02 -5.57 -4.50
C TRP A 166 -10.67 -5.22 -5.84
N SER A 167 -11.98 -5.30 -5.90
CA SER A 167 -12.69 -5.32 -7.16
C SER A 167 -12.87 -3.94 -7.76
N PHE A 168 -13.02 -2.90 -6.94
CA PHE A 168 -13.50 -1.61 -7.47
C PHE A 168 -13.10 -0.36 -6.70
N LEU A 169 -12.42 -0.48 -5.57
CA LEU A 169 -11.99 0.70 -4.83
C LEU A 169 -10.54 0.60 -4.40
N TYR A 170 -9.72 1.53 -4.86
CA TYR A 170 -8.38 1.71 -4.35
C TYR A 170 -8.41 2.69 -3.18
N ILE A 171 -8.11 2.22 -1.98
CA ILE A 171 -7.91 3.09 -0.82
C ILE A 171 -6.41 3.21 -0.59
N HIS A 172 -5.89 4.42 -0.74
CA HIS A 172 -4.48 4.70 -0.48
C HIS A 172 -4.15 4.42 1.00
N THR A 173 -2.97 3.88 1.29
CA THR A 173 -2.57 3.52 2.66
C THR A 173 -2.65 4.70 3.62
N ASN A 174 -2.35 5.92 3.14
CA ASN A 174 -2.45 7.16 3.91
C ASN A 174 -3.89 7.53 4.32
N ALA A 175 -4.89 6.95 3.66
CA ALA A 175 -6.30 7.13 3.97
C ALA A 175 -6.83 6.12 5.00
N LEU A 176 -6.04 5.11 5.39
CA LEU A 176 -6.48 4.05 6.28
C LEU A 176 -6.18 4.36 7.75
N LEU A 177 -7.14 4.04 8.61
CA LEU A 177 -6.97 3.80 10.03
C LEU A 177 -7.28 2.33 10.28
N LEU A 178 -6.34 1.59 10.84
CA LEU A 178 -6.43 0.14 11.01
C LEU A 178 -6.36 -0.24 12.49
N ARG A 179 -7.07 -1.28 12.92
CA ARG A 179 -6.87 -1.85 14.25
C ARG A 179 -5.45 -2.37 14.36
N ASN A 180 -4.77 -2.05 15.45
CA ASN A 180 -3.41 -2.49 15.68
C ASN A 180 -3.39 -3.98 16.04
N ILE A 181 -3.10 -4.84 15.07
CA ILE A 181 -3.01 -6.30 15.27
C ILE A 181 -1.62 -6.75 15.75
N GLY A 182 -0.72 -5.79 16.00
CA GLY A 182 0.66 -6.04 16.40
C GLY A 182 1.51 -6.69 15.30
N LEU A 183 2.80 -6.84 15.56
CA LEU A 183 3.74 -7.46 14.61
C LEU A 183 3.50 -8.96 14.36
N GLN A 184 2.75 -9.63 15.25
CA GLN A 184 2.41 -11.05 15.03
C GLN A 184 1.49 -11.25 13.82
N GLY A 185 0.70 -10.23 13.47
CA GLY A 185 -0.14 -10.20 12.27
C GLY A 185 0.58 -9.64 11.04
N ILE A 186 1.61 -8.81 11.26
CA ILE A 186 2.37 -8.16 10.20
C ILE A 186 3.83 -8.56 10.36
N ASP A 187 4.28 -9.57 9.62
CA ASP A 187 5.70 -9.90 9.61
C ASP A 187 6.37 -9.35 8.34
N PRO A 188 6.95 -8.15 8.43
CA PRO A 188 7.61 -7.52 7.29
C PRO A 188 8.87 -8.26 6.84
N TYR A 189 9.41 -9.11 7.71
CA TYR A 189 10.68 -9.80 7.48
C TYR A 189 10.49 -11.23 6.96
N LYS A 190 9.38 -11.88 7.26
CA LYS A 190 9.12 -13.27 6.83
C LYS A 190 8.61 -13.37 5.41
N SER A 191 7.88 -12.37 4.92
CA SER A 191 7.26 -12.43 3.59
C SER A 191 8.19 -12.00 2.46
N GLY A 192 9.28 -11.25 2.75
CA GLY A 192 10.09 -10.62 1.71
C GLY A 192 9.32 -9.56 0.89
N ILE A 193 8.05 -9.30 1.25
CA ILE A 193 7.17 -8.36 0.55
C ILE A 193 7.38 -6.97 1.14
N PRO A 194 7.48 -5.93 0.31
CA PRO A 194 7.52 -4.56 0.79
C PRO A 194 6.29 -4.23 1.64
N ILE A 195 6.47 -3.67 2.83
CA ILE A 195 5.38 -3.07 3.62
C ILE A 195 5.08 -1.70 3.00
N ILE A 196 4.52 -1.71 1.81
CA ILE A 196 4.10 -0.50 1.09
C ILE A 196 2.67 -0.69 0.62
N ASP A 197 1.90 0.38 0.65
CA ASP A 197 0.58 0.50 0.03
C ASP A 197 -0.30 -0.77 0.17
N ASN A 198 -0.68 -1.34 -0.95
CA ASN A 198 -1.53 -2.53 -1.01
C ASN A 198 -1.00 -3.73 -0.21
N PRO A 199 0.30 -4.13 -0.25
CA PRO A 199 0.81 -5.22 0.56
C PRO A 199 0.55 -5.07 2.05
N LEU A 200 0.65 -3.85 2.56
CA LEU A 200 0.35 -3.58 3.96
C LEU A 200 -1.14 -3.83 4.24
N THR A 201 -2.03 -3.20 3.47
CA THR A 201 -3.48 -3.36 3.64
C THR A 201 -3.90 -4.82 3.58
N PHE A 202 -3.31 -5.59 2.68
CA PHE A 202 -3.63 -7.01 2.51
C PHE A 202 -3.30 -7.88 3.70
N GLN A 203 -2.34 -7.49 4.52
CA GLN A 203 -2.04 -8.22 5.76
C GLN A 203 -3.16 -8.05 6.80
N PHE A 204 -3.94 -6.97 6.71
CA PHE A 204 -5.06 -6.70 7.60
C PHE A 204 -6.38 -7.31 7.13
N LEU A 205 -6.64 -7.40 5.83
CA LEU A 205 -7.91 -7.89 5.27
C LEU A 205 -8.35 -9.30 5.74
N PRO A 206 -7.47 -10.23 6.16
CA PRO A 206 -7.92 -11.49 6.75
C PRO A 206 -8.65 -11.35 8.08
N TYR A 207 -8.51 -10.22 8.75
CA TYR A 207 -9.03 -9.97 10.10
C TYR A 207 -10.37 -9.24 10.12
N GLY A 208 -10.84 -8.70 8.99
CA GLY A 208 -12.13 -8.02 8.90
C GLY A 208 -12.31 -7.20 7.63
N ASP A 209 -13.48 -6.62 7.50
CA ASP A 209 -13.86 -5.73 6.42
C ASP A 209 -13.26 -4.32 6.61
N ILE A 210 -13.33 -3.49 5.59
CA ILE A 210 -12.98 -2.06 5.66
C ILE A 210 -14.26 -1.24 5.57
N TYR A 211 -14.45 -0.31 6.51
CA TYR A 211 -15.48 0.71 6.39
C TYR A 211 -14.93 1.89 5.57
N TYR A 212 -15.69 2.41 4.64
CA TYR A 212 -15.26 3.49 3.76
C TYR A 212 -16.08 4.76 3.95
N LEU A 213 -15.39 5.88 4.14
CA LEU A 213 -15.94 7.24 4.18
C LEU A 213 -15.65 7.94 2.84
N PRO A 214 -16.63 8.64 2.23
CA PRO A 214 -16.44 9.26 0.92
C PRO A 214 -15.59 10.54 0.94
N ASP A 215 -15.33 11.11 2.10
CA ASP A 215 -14.62 12.37 2.27
C ASP A 215 -13.16 12.29 1.78
N CYS A 216 -12.69 13.35 1.11
CA CYS A 216 -11.28 13.51 0.79
C CYS A 216 -10.56 14.15 1.99
N MET A 217 -9.88 13.35 2.82
CA MET A 217 -9.27 13.83 4.07
C MET A 217 -7.74 13.84 4.06
N PHE A 218 -7.10 13.55 2.92
CA PHE A 218 -5.67 13.75 2.72
C PHE A 218 -5.37 14.14 1.28
N ASN A 219 -4.22 14.78 1.08
CA ASN A 219 -3.64 15.08 -0.22
C ASN A 219 -2.39 14.23 -0.46
N TYR A 220 -2.41 13.50 -1.58
CA TYR A 220 -1.27 12.79 -2.14
C TYR A 220 -0.50 13.74 -3.07
N ARG A 221 0.67 14.16 -2.62
CA ARG A 221 1.48 15.14 -3.34
C ARG A 221 2.11 14.56 -4.60
N GLN A 222 1.90 15.25 -5.72
CA GLN A 222 2.49 14.89 -7.00
C GLN A 222 3.83 15.63 -7.17
N ILE A 223 4.93 14.93 -6.86
CA ILE A 223 6.29 15.45 -6.94
C ILE A 223 6.96 14.91 -8.19
N GLU A 224 7.42 15.79 -9.08
CA GLU A 224 8.24 15.39 -10.23
C GLU A 224 9.50 14.67 -9.74
N GLY A 225 9.78 13.49 -10.32
CA GLY A 225 10.93 12.69 -9.93
C GLY A 225 10.78 11.92 -8.62
N SER A 226 9.57 11.81 -8.07
CA SER A 226 9.28 10.88 -6.97
C SER A 226 9.59 9.43 -7.35
N THR A 227 9.69 8.57 -6.36
CA THR A 227 9.95 7.12 -6.57
C THR A 227 8.94 6.49 -7.53
N TYR A 228 7.68 6.91 -7.46
CA TYR A 228 6.62 6.44 -8.36
C TYR A 228 6.87 6.86 -9.82
N HIS A 229 7.24 8.12 -10.06
CA HIS A 229 7.52 8.64 -11.41
C HIS A 229 8.86 8.19 -12.00
N ARG A 230 9.79 7.72 -11.14
CA ARG A 230 11.10 7.18 -11.57
C ARG A 230 11.06 5.70 -11.90
N ARG A 231 9.96 5.00 -11.61
CA ARG A 231 9.82 3.59 -11.94
C ARG A 231 9.77 3.42 -13.45
N SER A 232 10.48 2.42 -13.92
CA SER A 232 10.46 2.05 -15.33
C SER A 232 9.12 1.39 -15.70
N PRO A 233 8.81 1.23 -17.00
CA PRO A 233 7.49 0.80 -17.45
C PRO A 233 6.96 -0.48 -16.81
N TYR A 234 7.85 -1.43 -16.47
CA TYR A 234 7.41 -2.75 -16.00
C TYR A 234 7.55 -2.98 -14.49
N GLN A 235 8.23 -2.09 -13.76
CA GLN A 235 8.45 -2.29 -12.32
C GLN A 235 7.13 -2.34 -11.52
N ASN A 236 6.18 -1.51 -11.88
CA ASN A 236 4.87 -1.51 -11.24
C ASN A 236 4.10 -2.80 -11.54
N ASP A 237 4.14 -3.29 -12.78
CA ASP A 237 3.43 -4.50 -13.19
C ASP A 237 4.03 -5.74 -12.52
N ILE A 238 5.36 -5.84 -12.44
CA ILE A 238 6.06 -6.92 -11.74
C ILE A 238 5.71 -6.89 -10.25
N LEU A 239 5.81 -5.72 -9.62
CA LEU A 239 5.49 -5.57 -8.20
C LEU A 239 4.02 -5.91 -7.93
N THR A 240 3.09 -5.43 -8.75
CA THR A 240 1.67 -5.75 -8.63
C THR A 240 1.41 -7.25 -8.79
N ALA A 241 2.05 -7.90 -9.77
CA ALA A 241 1.93 -9.34 -9.96
C ALA A 241 2.46 -10.13 -8.77
N LEU A 242 3.60 -9.72 -8.18
CA LEU A 242 4.17 -10.33 -6.98
C LEU A 242 3.26 -10.16 -5.78
N ILE A 243 2.76 -8.95 -5.55
CA ILE A 243 1.84 -8.64 -4.46
C ILE A 243 0.59 -9.51 -4.56
N LEU A 244 -0.06 -9.54 -5.70
CA LEU A 244 -1.27 -10.32 -5.96
C LEU A 244 -1.03 -11.83 -5.78
N TYR A 245 0.16 -12.28 -6.12
CA TYR A 245 0.56 -13.66 -5.94
C TYR A 245 0.72 -14.01 -4.45
N GLU A 246 1.45 -13.19 -3.69
CA GLU A 246 1.73 -13.43 -2.28
C GLU A 246 0.48 -13.32 -1.40
N GLN A 247 -0.46 -12.45 -1.74
CA GLN A 247 -1.74 -12.36 -1.05
C GLN A 247 -2.52 -13.66 -0.97
N ARG A 248 -2.47 -14.48 -2.02
CA ARG A 248 -3.05 -15.82 -2.00
C ARG A 248 -2.59 -16.63 -0.80
N TRP A 249 -1.35 -16.43 -0.35
CA TRP A 249 -0.78 -17.12 0.79
C TRP A 249 -1.14 -16.45 2.12
N ILE A 250 -1.19 -15.12 2.14
CA ILE A 250 -1.53 -14.36 3.35
C ILE A 250 -3.01 -14.52 3.69
N THR A 251 -3.91 -14.32 2.73
CA THR A 251 -5.35 -14.36 2.99
C THR A 251 -5.93 -15.76 2.96
N ARG A 252 -5.23 -16.73 2.39
CA ARG A 252 -5.74 -18.07 2.04
C ARG A 252 -7.06 -18.04 1.24
N LYS A 253 -7.51 -16.86 0.83
CA LYS A 253 -8.69 -16.60 0.01
C LYS A 253 -8.20 -16.10 -1.33
N PHE A 254 -8.50 -16.83 -2.37
CA PHE A 254 -8.23 -16.41 -3.74
C PHE A 254 -9.56 -15.90 -4.30
N ASP A 255 -9.83 -14.63 -4.15
CA ASP A 255 -11.03 -14.06 -4.70
C ASP A 255 -10.98 -14.00 -6.23
N ALA A 256 -12.16 -13.96 -6.85
CA ALA A 256 -12.27 -13.96 -8.32
C ALA A 256 -11.72 -12.66 -8.93
N ALA A 257 -11.80 -11.56 -8.22
CA ALA A 257 -11.36 -10.25 -8.71
C ALA A 257 -9.83 -10.14 -8.67
N GLY A 258 -9.20 -10.51 -7.55
CA GLY A 258 -7.74 -10.58 -7.42
C GLY A 258 -7.14 -11.53 -8.45
N LEU A 259 -7.80 -12.68 -8.72
CA LEU A 259 -7.37 -13.60 -9.76
C LEU A 259 -7.44 -12.98 -11.16
N VAL A 260 -8.56 -12.32 -11.50
CA VAL A 260 -8.72 -11.68 -12.81
C VAL A 260 -7.65 -10.59 -13.03
N ARG A 261 -7.36 -9.81 -11.99
CA ARG A 261 -6.32 -8.77 -12.04
C ARG A 261 -4.93 -9.41 -12.19
N PHE A 262 -4.60 -10.40 -11.36
CA PHE A 262 -3.34 -11.14 -11.46
C PHE A 262 -3.11 -11.71 -12.86
N LEU A 263 -4.12 -12.35 -13.46
CA LEU A 263 -4.02 -12.94 -14.79
C LEU A 263 -3.79 -11.88 -15.88
N ARG A 264 -4.35 -10.70 -15.69
CA ARG A 264 -4.16 -9.58 -16.62
C ARG A 264 -2.72 -9.08 -16.57
N GLU A 265 -2.20 -8.75 -15.38
CA GLU A 265 -0.82 -8.30 -15.20
C GLU A 265 0.18 -9.37 -15.71
N TYR A 266 -0.08 -10.62 -15.39
CA TYR A 266 0.75 -11.73 -15.82
C TYR A 266 0.76 -11.91 -17.35
N GLU A 267 -0.38 -11.76 -18.03
CA GLU A 267 -0.50 -11.82 -19.49
C GLU A 267 0.25 -10.65 -20.15
N ASP A 268 0.18 -9.47 -19.59
CA ASP A 268 0.85 -8.29 -20.12
C ASP A 268 2.38 -8.40 -19.97
N LEU A 269 2.87 -8.89 -18.84
CA LEU A 269 4.29 -9.22 -18.66
C LEU A 269 4.76 -10.29 -19.66
N TYR A 270 3.94 -11.33 -19.90
CA TYR A 270 4.28 -12.34 -20.91
C TYR A 270 4.36 -11.76 -22.32
N LYS A 271 3.47 -10.86 -22.70
CA LYS A 271 3.54 -10.16 -24.00
C LYS A 271 4.82 -9.34 -24.13
N ALA A 272 5.26 -8.73 -23.05
CA ALA A 272 6.47 -7.93 -22.98
C ALA A 272 7.77 -8.74 -22.79
N ARG A 273 7.72 -10.07 -22.66
CA ARG A 273 8.86 -10.92 -22.26
C ARG A 273 10.16 -10.77 -23.09
N LYS A 274 10.04 -10.35 -24.34
CA LYS A 274 11.19 -10.11 -25.23
C LYS A 274 11.79 -8.71 -25.13
N ASP A 275 11.13 -7.80 -24.40
CA ASP A 275 11.64 -6.45 -24.15
C ASP A 275 12.78 -6.51 -23.12
N PRO A 276 14.01 -6.07 -23.47
CA PRO A 276 15.14 -6.10 -22.54
C PRO A 276 14.92 -5.24 -21.28
N ARG A 277 14.06 -4.21 -21.37
CA ARG A 277 13.71 -3.38 -20.20
C ARG A 277 12.94 -4.18 -19.14
N LEU A 278 12.08 -5.12 -19.55
CA LEU A 278 11.39 -6.00 -18.61
C LEU A 278 12.38 -6.82 -17.77
N THR A 279 13.39 -7.43 -18.42
CA THR A 279 14.42 -8.19 -17.73
C THR A 279 15.24 -7.31 -16.77
N GLN A 280 15.62 -6.11 -17.21
CA GLN A 280 16.36 -5.16 -16.38
C GLN A 280 15.54 -4.74 -15.15
N ASP A 281 14.26 -4.44 -15.33
CA ASP A 281 13.36 -4.03 -14.26
C ASP A 281 13.11 -5.16 -13.26
N ALA A 282 13.02 -6.39 -13.76
CA ALA A 282 12.78 -7.57 -12.94
C ALA A 282 13.96 -7.92 -12.02
N GLN A 283 15.20 -7.59 -12.39
CA GLN A 283 16.38 -7.85 -11.56
C GLN A 283 16.22 -7.28 -10.15
N THR A 284 15.52 -6.16 -10.01
CA THR A 284 15.22 -5.52 -8.73
C THR A 284 14.40 -6.41 -7.79
N TYR A 285 13.61 -7.32 -8.33
CA TYR A 285 12.65 -8.14 -7.57
C TYR A 285 12.95 -9.64 -7.65
N MET A 286 13.99 -10.06 -8.35
CA MET A 286 14.30 -11.47 -8.61
C MET A 286 14.54 -12.28 -7.33
N GLU A 287 15.10 -11.67 -6.29
CA GLU A 287 15.35 -12.33 -5.01
C GLU A 287 14.05 -12.74 -4.30
N ASN A 288 12.93 -12.10 -4.63
CA ASN A 288 11.62 -12.35 -4.02
C ASN A 288 10.79 -13.40 -4.79
N LEU A 289 11.35 -13.97 -5.86
CA LEU A 289 10.69 -14.93 -6.73
C LEU A 289 11.04 -16.38 -6.35
N HIS A 290 10.64 -16.87 -5.17
CA HIS A 290 11.11 -18.15 -4.63
C HIS A 290 10.07 -19.28 -4.61
N THR A 291 8.84 -19.06 -5.10
CA THR A 291 7.80 -20.09 -5.07
C THR A 291 7.52 -20.70 -6.45
N TYR A 292 6.83 -21.85 -6.52
CA TYR A 292 6.56 -22.56 -7.78
C TYR A 292 5.93 -21.70 -8.89
N HIS A 293 4.99 -20.82 -8.55
CA HIS A 293 4.43 -19.89 -9.54
C HIS A 293 5.36 -18.70 -9.79
N ALA A 294 6.21 -18.37 -8.83
CA ALA A 294 7.28 -17.41 -9.03
C ALA A 294 8.28 -17.91 -10.09
N ASP A 295 8.52 -19.21 -10.21
CA ASP A 295 9.39 -19.76 -11.27
C ASP A 295 8.82 -19.51 -12.67
N ARG A 296 7.51 -19.58 -12.83
CA ARG A 296 6.86 -19.22 -14.09
C ARG A 296 7.00 -17.71 -14.38
N LEU A 297 6.73 -16.87 -13.40
CA LEU A 297 6.93 -15.43 -13.53
C LEU A 297 8.40 -15.08 -13.80
N ARG A 298 9.34 -15.74 -13.11
CA ARG A 298 10.78 -15.58 -13.33
C ARG A 298 11.18 -15.87 -14.78
N ARG A 299 10.70 -16.98 -15.37
CA ARG A 299 10.97 -17.30 -16.78
C ARG A 299 10.44 -16.24 -17.75
N ILE A 300 9.32 -15.59 -17.41
CA ILE A 300 8.78 -14.50 -18.23
C ILE A 300 9.65 -13.24 -18.11
N VAL A 301 9.87 -12.76 -16.89
CA VAL A 301 10.54 -11.48 -16.66
C VAL A 301 12.04 -11.55 -16.96
N ASN A 302 12.64 -12.73 -16.87
CA ASN A 302 14.06 -12.97 -17.18
C ASN A 302 14.28 -13.66 -18.54
N TYR A 303 13.27 -13.64 -19.41
CA TYR A 303 13.23 -14.41 -20.66
C TYR A 303 14.51 -14.27 -21.50
N ASN A 304 15.07 -13.07 -21.63
CA ASN A 304 16.25 -12.81 -22.43
C ASN A 304 17.53 -13.45 -21.86
N ASN A 305 17.58 -13.72 -20.56
CA ASN A 305 18.72 -14.35 -19.87
C ASN A 305 18.52 -15.85 -19.66
N GLU A 306 17.35 -16.39 -19.99
CA GLU A 306 17.03 -17.81 -19.83
C GLU A 306 17.70 -18.67 -20.90
N SER A 307 17.96 -19.95 -20.56
CA SER A 307 18.44 -20.95 -21.51
C SER A 307 17.46 -21.18 -22.66
N ALA A 308 17.94 -21.67 -23.80
CA ALA A 308 17.08 -21.96 -24.95
C ALA A 308 15.93 -22.92 -24.62
N LEU A 309 16.19 -23.91 -23.77
CA LEU A 309 15.16 -24.88 -23.32
C LEU A 309 14.13 -24.21 -22.41
N SER A 310 14.57 -23.36 -21.48
CA SER A 310 13.69 -22.61 -20.58
C SER A 310 12.80 -21.62 -21.35
N ARG A 311 13.36 -20.95 -22.37
CA ARG A 311 12.59 -20.08 -23.27
C ARG A 311 11.55 -20.86 -24.06
N LEU A 312 11.93 -22.02 -24.63
CA LEU A 312 10.99 -22.90 -25.35
C LEU A 312 9.86 -23.35 -24.42
N TRP A 313 10.18 -23.72 -23.19
CA TRP A 313 9.17 -24.10 -22.20
C TRP A 313 8.23 -22.93 -21.88
N CYS A 314 8.77 -21.72 -21.70
CA CYS A 314 7.97 -20.51 -21.49
C CYS A 314 7.00 -20.25 -22.67
N GLU A 315 7.43 -20.48 -23.92
CA GLU A 315 6.62 -20.31 -25.13
C GLU A 315 5.50 -21.37 -25.26
N VAL A 316 5.67 -22.55 -24.70
CA VAL A 316 4.66 -23.63 -24.75
C VAL A 316 3.70 -23.56 -23.56
N GLU A 317 4.25 -23.44 -22.35
CA GLU A 317 3.49 -23.46 -21.10
C GLU A 317 2.51 -22.30 -20.98
N ASN A 318 2.94 -21.07 -21.29
CA ASN A 318 2.14 -19.90 -21.04
C ASN A 318 0.94 -19.76 -21.99
N PRO A 319 1.02 -19.96 -23.32
CA PRO A 319 -0.14 -19.93 -24.19
C PRO A 319 -1.22 -20.95 -23.81
N VAL A 320 -0.81 -22.18 -23.44
CA VAL A 320 -1.74 -23.22 -22.97
C VAL A 320 -2.43 -22.78 -21.68
N TRP A 321 -1.64 -22.27 -20.73
CA TRP A 321 -2.17 -21.80 -19.45
C TRP A 321 -3.10 -20.58 -19.65
N PHE A 322 -2.74 -19.61 -20.50
CA PHE A 322 -3.60 -18.47 -20.81
C PHE A 322 -4.87 -18.88 -21.52
N PHE A 323 -4.82 -19.88 -22.41
CA PHE A 323 -6.02 -20.40 -23.03
C PHE A 323 -7.00 -20.96 -21.99
N ILE A 324 -6.51 -21.85 -21.10
CA ILE A 324 -7.31 -22.43 -20.02
C ILE A 324 -7.86 -21.33 -19.09
N THR A 325 -7.00 -20.42 -18.63
CA THR A 325 -7.41 -19.35 -17.73
C THR A 325 -8.35 -18.34 -18.40
N LYS A 326 -8.19 -18.08 -19.71
CA LYS A 326 -9.11 -17.23 -20.49
C LYS A 326 -10.51 -17.83 -20.58
N VAL A 327 -10.62 -19.14 -20.76
CA VAL A 327 -11.89 -19.86 -20.72
C VAL A 327 -12.51 -19.76 -19.32
N CYS A 328 -11.76 -20.09 -18.27
CA CYS A 328 -12.21 -19.97 -16.88
C CYS A 328 -12.60 -18.52 -16.54
N ARG A 329 -11.78 -17.54 -16.94
CA ARG A 329 -12.05 -16.11 -16.72
C ARG A 329 -13.37 -15.70 -17.37
N HIS A 330 -13.64 -16.18 -18.60
CA HIS A 330 -14.86 -15.81 -19.33
C HIS A 330 -16.11 -16.42 -18.71
N PHE A 331 -16.07 -17.71 -18.40
CA PHE A 331 -17.27 -18.47 -18.01
C PHE A 331 -17.51 -18.53 -16.48
N ILE A 332 -16.48 -18.40 -15.68
CA ILE A 332 -16.56 -18.58 -14.22
C ILE A 332 -16.31 -17.26 -13.48
N TRP A 333 -15.16 -16.63 -13.72
CA TRP A 333 -14.70 -15.51 -12.90
C TRP A 333 -15.29 -14.15 -13.29
N LYS A 334 -15.37 -13.85 -14.61
CA LYS A 334 -16.00 -12.59 -15.06
C LYS A 334 -17.47 -12.44 -14.62
N PRO A 335 -18.30 -13.48 -14.75
CA PRO A 335 -19.66 -13.39 -14.21
C PRO A 335 -19.69 -13.12 -12.71
N LYS A 336 -18.83 -13.77 -11.91
CA LYS A 336 -18.74 -13.54 -10.47
C LYS A 336 -18.30 -12.12 -10.14
N VAL A 337 -17.22 -11.60 -10.76
CA VAL A 337 -16.77 -10.22 -10.59
C VAL A 337 -17.84 -9.22 -11.02
N ARG A 338 -18.53 -9.48 -12.15
CA ARG A 338 -19.62 -8.62 -12.62
C ARG A 338 -20.79 -8.58 -11.62
N ALA A 339 -21.13 -9.72 -11.03
CA ALA A 339 -22.17 -9.78 -10.00
C ALA A 339 -21.79 -8.97 -8.76
N LEU A 340 -20.54 -9.06 -8.30
CA LEU A 340 -20.02 -8.24 -7.17
C LEU A 340 -20.08 -6.74 -7.47
N LEU A 341 -19.65 -6.34 -8.68
CA LEU A 341 -19.71 -4.92 -9.09
C LEU A 341 -21.14 -4.41 -9.19
N GLU A 342 -22.07 -5.22 -9.69
CA GLU A 342 -23.48 -4.87 -9.78
C GLU A 342 -24.12 -4.79 -8.38
N GLU A 343 -23.79 -5.72 -7.49
CA GLU A 343 -24.25 -5.68 -6.10
C GLU A 343 -23.76 -4.41 -5.39
N ALA A 344 -22.48 -4.05 -5.54
CA ALA A 344 -21.94 -2.83 -4.99
C ALA A 344 -22.63 -1.58 -5.56
N ARG A 345 -22.91 -1.56 -6.88
CA ARG A 345 -23.65 -0.48 -7.52
C ARG A 345 -25.07 -0.34 -6.93
N ILE A 346 -25.77 -1.45 -6.74
CA ILE A 346 -27.13 -1.46 -6.15
C ILE A 346 -27.11 -0.97 -4.70
N LYS A 347 -26.13 -1.40 -3.89
CA LYS A 347 -25.97 -0.90 -2.51
C LYS A 347 -25.77 0.61 -2.51
N THR A 348 -24.88 1.12 -3.39
CA THR A 348 -24.64 2.56 -3.52
C THR A 348 -25.90 3.33 -3.92
N GLU A 349 -26.67 2.82 -4.89
CA GLU A 349 -27.91 3.45 -5.36
C GLU A 349 -29.03 3.46 -4.29
N LYS A 350 -29.09 2.42 -3.44
CA LYS A 350 -30.06 2.32 -2.35
C LYS A 350 -29.67 3.09 -1.10
N GLY A 351 -28.45 3.60 -1.02
CA GLY A 351 -27.92 4.24 0.17
C GLY A 351 -27.60 3.28 1.31
N GLU A 352 -27.44 1.99 1.00
CA GLU A 352 -27.01 0.92 1.92
C GLU A 352 -25.47 0.85 2.01
N CYS A 353 -24.80 1.67 1.20
CA CYS A 353 -23.38 1.95 1.17
C CYS A 353 -23.13 3.41 1.39
#